data_ca563042774d361f980737749aa08f3d
#
_entry.id   ca563042774d361f980737749aa08f3d
#
_cell.length_a   1.000
_cell.length_b   1.000
_cell.length_c   1.000
_cell.angle_alpha   90.00
_cell.angle_beta   90.00
_cell.angle_gamma   90.00
#
_symmetry.space_group_name_H-M   'P 1'
#
loop_
_entity.id
_entity.type
_entity.pdbx_description
1 polymer ?
#
loop_
_entity_poly.entity_id
_entity_poly.type
_entity_poly.pdbx_seq_one_letter_code
_entity_poly.pdbx_strand_id
1 'polypeptide(L)'
;MTRAAGGMSDADVIIVGAGLAGLTCALTLTAAGREVVVLEASDGVGGRIRTDVVDGYRLDRGFQVLLTGYPAARRWFDLDALELQSFSPGVVIRHRGRFRRLADPLRAPVAGAASILSPVTTLADGLRLLAWRHSVLHTPGQEVAARSQVTTAELVEGRGFSPAITAGFFSPFLAGTFFDPGMTTSSRVTELVFRSFFQGEVAVPALGMEQLPRQLAARLPLDTVRLGHRVAAVGHGEVHLSDGGTLRAPQVVVATEGPAAAELLGDRLPGGVAPDRGTVTLYYLADTSPVPRADLVLDADREGPVNNLAVMNEVAPTYAPPEGRALVSVSTVGVPAEDDVALDTAVRRHLTGWYGAEVASWDRLAAYRIPHAQPRQDVEDLPTLAREVRVDGTTWVCGDHRDTSSIQGALVSGRRTAEAILAA
;
A
#
# COMPACT_ATOMS: atom_id res chain seq x y z
N MET A 1 -2.52 38.81 41.33
CA MET A 1 -2.97 37.92 40.22
C MET A 1 -1.74 37.40 39.50
N THR A 2 -1.31 36.22 39.90
CA THR A 2 -0.09 35.58 39.41
C THR A 2 -0.43 34.94 38.03
N ARG A 3 0.15 35.45 36.97
CA ARG A 3 0.12 34.83 35.63
C ARG A 3 0.82 33.47 35.78
N ALA A 4 0.06 32.37 35.61
CA ALA A 4 0.64 31.04 35.50
C ALA A 4 1.66 31.05 34.36
N ALA A 5 2.88 30.55 34.64
CA ALA A 5 3.92 30.33 33.66
C ALA A 5 3.44 29.26 32.68
N GLY A 6 2.73 29.66 31.63
CA GLY A 6 2.47 28.83 30.46
C GLY A 6 3.80 28.63 29.76
N GLY A 7 4.35 27.41 29.79
CA GLY A 7 5.49 27.03 28.98
C GLY A 7 5.17 27.37 27.52
N MET A 8 6.12 28.01 26.81
CA MET A 8 5.96 28.34 25.39
C MET A 8 5.70 27.02 24.63
N SER A 9 4.67 27.03 23.79
CA SER A 9 4.39 25.95 22.87
C SER A 9 5.43 25.95 21.76
N ASP A 10 5.90 24.76 21.37
CA ASP A 10 6.88 24.60 20.28
C ASP A 10 6.23 24.73 18.89
N ALA A 11 4.91 24.54 18.81
CA ALA A 11 4.08 24.66 17.62
C ALA A 11 2.59 24.67 18.00
N ASP A 12 1.67 24.96 17.06
CA ASP A 12 0.23 24.76 17.26
C ASP A 12 -0.13 23.28 17.27
N VAL A 13 0.54 22.49 16.41
CA VAL A 13 0.29 21.05 16.25
C VAL A 13 1.61 20.30 16.11
N ILE A 14 1.80 19.25 16.89
CA ILE A 14 2.87 18.27 16.71
C ILE A 14 2.28 17.01 16.04
N ILE A 15 2.90 16.53 14.97
CA ILE A 15 2.51 15.32 14.26
C ILE A 15 3.62 14.28 14.43
N VAL A 16 3.28 13.07 14.88
CA VAL A 16 4.21 11.97 15.09
C VAL A 16 4.12 11.00 13.92
N GLY A 17 5.13 11.01 13.06
CA GLY A 17 5.25 10.18 11.85
C GLY A 17 5.09 10.99 10.56
N ALA A 18 6.09 10.85 9.66
CA ALA A 18 6.12 11.49 8.34
C ALA A 18 5.73 10.52 7.20
N GLY A 19 4.79 9.62 7.46
CA GLY A 19 4.10 8.84 6.43
C GLY A 19 3.09 9.69 5.65
N LEU A 20 2.43 9.13 4.64
CA LEU A 20 1.45 9.88 3.81
C LEU A 20 0.35 10.53 4.63
N ALA A 21 -0.14 9.87 5.69
CA ALA A 21 -1.18 10.41 6.55
C ALA A 21 -0.69 11.65 7.33
N GLY A 22 0.50 11.55 7.95
CA GLY A 22 1.10 12.67 8.68
C GLY A 22 1.43 13.85 7.79
N LEU A 23 2.03 13.60 6.63
CA LEU A 23 2.36 14.64 5.64
C LEU A 23 1.10 15.34 5.10
N THR A 24 0.03 14.59 4.82
CA THR A 24 -1.24 15.17 4.34
C THR A 24 -1.93 15.98 5.44
N CYS A 25 -1.87 15.51 6.70
CA CYS A 25 -2.35 16.25 7.85
C CYS A 25 -1.57 17.56 8.00
N ALA A 26 -0.23 17.50 7.97
CA ALA A 26 0.64 18.68 8.05
C ALA A 26 0.34 19.70 6.96
N LEU A 27 0.25 19.27 5.70
CA LEU A 27 -0.07 20.16 4.57
C LEU A 27 -1.43 20.84 4.73
N THR A 28 -2.43 20.11 5.22
CA THR A 28 -3.78 20.68 5.42
C THR A 28 -3.79 21.73 6.52
N LEU A 29 -3.10 21.47 7.64
CA LEU A 29 -3.00 22.40 8.77
C LEU A 29 -2.16 23.64 8.41
N THR A 30 -1.02 23.44 7.76
CA THR A 30 -0.15 24.54 7.31
C THR A 30 -0.87 25.46 6.31
N ALA A 31 -1.66 24.88 5.38
CA ALA A 31 -2.47 25.66 4.44
C ALA A 31 -3.56 26.49 5.16
N ALA A 32 -3.98 26.09 6.35
CA ALA A 32 -4.88 26.85 7.21
C ALA A 32 -4.15 27.82 8.17
N GLY A 33 -2.83 28.02 8.00
CA GLY A 33 -2.03 28.98 8.78
C GLY A 33 -1.61 28.48 10.16
N ARG A 34 -1.67 27.16 10.42
CA ARG A 34 -1.18 26.58 11.68
C ARG A 34 0.33 26.33 11.61
N GLU A 35 1.02 26.59 12.71
CA GLU A 35 2.42 26.20 12.88
C GLU A 35 2.48 24.71 13.22
N VAL A 36 3.20 23.93 12.41
CA VAL A 36 3.22 22.46 12.49
C VAL A 36 4.66 21.97 12.60
N VAL A 37 4.88 21.02 13.51
CA VAL A 37 6.12 20.21 13.59
C VAL A 37 5.77 18.75 13.36
N VAL A 38 6.46 18.11 12.41
CA VAL A 38 6.35 16.68 12.14
C VAL A 38 7.61 15.98 12.65
N LEU A 39 7.46 15.01 13.54
CA LEU A 39 8.56 14.23 14.12
C LEU A 39 8.60 12.85 13.44
N GLU A 40 9.70 12.52 12.80
CA GLU A 40 9.92 11.25 12.14
C GLU A 40 11.10 10.51 12.77
N ALA A 41 10.91 9.24 13.10
CA ALA A 41 11.94 8.43 13.76
C ALA A 41 13.07 7.99 12.84
N SER A 42 12.78 7.87 11.54
CA SER A 42 13.73 7.37 10.55
C SER A 42 14.57 8.49 9.90
N ASP A 43 15.42 8.10 8.98
CA ASP A 43 16.32 8.97 8.20
C ASP A 43 15.64 9.63 6.98
N GLY A 44 14.34 9.39 6.78
CA GLY A 44 13.60 9.93 5.65
C GLY A 44 12.09 9.83 5.81
N VAL A 45 11.36 10.60 5.01
CA VAL A 45 9.90 10.59 4.97
C VAL A 45 9.35 9.35 4.26
N GLY A 46 8.07 9.02 4.51
CA GLY A 46 7.33 8.02 3.74
C GLY A 46 6.79 6.85 4.56
N GLY A 47 7.35 6.58 5.72
CA GLY A 47 6.96 5.42 6.54
C GLY A 47 7.19 4.11 5.76
N ARG A 48 6.12 3.41 5.38
CA ARG A 48 6.18 2.18 4.57
C ARG A 48 6.50 2.42 3.09
N ILE A 49 6.33 3.65 2.59
CA ILE A 49 6.60 4.00 1.17
C ILE A 49 8.00 4.58 1.08
N ARG A 50 8.98 3.69 0.91
CA ARG A 50 10.40 4.00 0.82
C ARG A 50 11.03 3.24 -0.33
N THR A 51 12.07 3.82 -0.92
CA THR A 51 12.86 3.23 -2.01
C THR A 51 14.34 3.31 -1.64
N ASP A 52 15.02 2.18 -1.61
CA ASP A 52 16.48 2.13 -1.44
C ASP A 52 17.16 2.09 -2.81
N VAL A 53 18.38 2.62 -2.88
CA VAL A 53 19.23 2.51 -4.06
C VAL A 53 20.42 1.61 -3.70
N VAL A 54 20.48 0.45 -4.36
CA VAL A 54 21.54 -0.55 -4.15
C VAL A 54 22.19 -0.86 -5.49
N ASP A 55 23.47 -0.62 -5.62
CA ASP A 55 24.25 -0.82 -6.87
C ASP A 55 23.61 -0.16 -8.10
N GLY A 56 22.97 0.99 -7.89
CA GLY A 56 22.26 1.75 -8.94
C GLY A 56 20.84 1.26 -9.25
N TYR A 57 20.39 0.16 -8.65
CA TYR A 57 19.02 -0.33 -8.74
C TYR A 57 18.13 0.32 -7.69
N ARG A 58 16.88 0.63 -8.05
CA ARG A 58 15.86 1.14 -7.12
C ARG A 58 15.01 -0.01 -6.61
N LEU A 59 15.00 -0.18 -5.30
CA LEU A 59 14.31 -1.24 -4.59
C LEU A 59 13.27 -0.58 -3.67
N ASP A 60 12.01 -0.64 -4.05
CA ASP A 60 10.94 -0.26 -3.13
C ASP A 60 10.91 -1.24 -1.96
N ARG A 61 10.69 -0.74 -0.74
CA ARG A 61 10.64 -1.59 0.46
C ARG A 61 9.34 -2.39 0.47
N GLY A 62 9.34 -3.48 -0.29
CA GLY A 62 8.19 -4.28 -0.67
C GLY A 62 7.64 -3.95 -2.06
N PHE A 63 6.94 -4.90 -2.69
CA PHE A 63 6.27 -4.65 -3.96
C PHE A 63 5.10 -3.69 -3.74
N GLN A 64 5.20 -2.51 -4.30
CA GLN A 64 4.24 -1.42 -4.13
C GLN A 64 3.85 -0.86 -5.49
N VAL A 65 2.61 -0.37 -5.60
CA VAL A 65 2.09 0.30 -6.79
C VAL A 65 1.16 1.45 -6.39
N LEU A 66 1.06 2.45 -7.26
CA LEU A 66 0.06 3.50 -7.18
C LEU A 66 -1.09 3.18 -8.13
N LEU A 67 -2.32 3.18 -7.61
CA LEU A 67 -3.50 3.21 -8.45
C LEU A 67 -3.83 4.67 -8.82
N THR A 68 -3.65 5.05 -10.08
CA THR A 68 -3.92 6.42 -10.52
C THR A 68 -5.42 6.77 -10.48
N GLY A 69 -6.26 5.76 -10.31
CA GLY A 69 -7.70 5.91 -10.08
C GLY A 69 -8.09 6.35 -8.67
N TYR A 70 -7.16 6.40 -7.71
CA TYR A 70 -7.42 6.93 -6.38
C TYR A 70 -7.75 8.43 -6.42
N PRO A 71 -8.94 8.86 -5.97
CA PRO A 71 -9.29 10.28 -5.96
C PRO A 71 -8.33 11.14 -5.12
N ALA A 72 -7.86 10.60 -3.97
CA ALA A 72 -6.90 11.33 -3.14
C ALA A 72 -5.53 11.45 -3.82
N ALA A 73 -5.08 10.44 -4.56
CA ALA A 73 -3.82 10.54 -5.29
C ALA A 73 -3.86 11.70 -6.30
N ARG A 74 -4.94 11.83 -7.07
CA ARG A 74 -5.13 12.93 -8.03
C ARG A 74 -5.23 14.30 -7.38
N ARG A 75 -5.65 14.38 -6.14
CA ARG A 75 -5.73 15.64 -5.38
C ARG A 75 -4.38 16.06 -4.81
N TRP A 76 -3.60 15.10 -4.34
CA TRP A 76 -2.43 15.37 -3.52
C TRP A 76 -1.12 15.31 -4.29
N PHE A 77 -1.05 14.53 -5.35
CA PHE A 77 0.16 14.36 -6.16
C PHE A 77 0.06 15.09 -7.50
N ASP A 78 1.16 15.67 -7.91
CA ASP A 78 1.42 16.03 -9.29
C ASP A 78 1.87 14.76 -10.02
N LEU A 79 0.91 14.12 -10.70
CA LEU A 79 1.14 12.82 -11.35
C LEU A 79 2.06 12.95 -12.57
N ASP A 80 2.08 14.11 -13.24
CA ASP A 80 2.94 14.37 -14.39
C ASP A 80 4.41 14.47 -13.94
N ALA A 81 4.67 15.18 -12.84
CA ALA A 81 6.02 15.30 -12.26
C ALA A 81 6.58 13.98 -11.69
N LEU A 82 5.73 12.98 -11.46
CA LEU A 82 6.15 11.65 -11.02
C LEU A 82 6.63 10.77 -12.19
N GLU A 83 6.39 11.17 -13.44
CA GLU A 83 6.73 10.39 -14.64
C GLU A 83 6.29 8.93 -14.55
N LEU A 84 5.01 8.73 -14.20
CA LEU A 84 4.46 7.41 -13.89
C LEU A 84 4.66 6.41 -15.01
N GLN A 85 5.14 5.22 -14.65
CA GLN A 85 5.35 4.08 -15.54
C GLN A 85 4.32 3.00 -15.22
N SER A 86 3.50 2.63 -16.22
CA SER A 86 2.34 1.75 -16.01
C SER A 86 2.66 0.30 -16.32
N PHE A 87 2.10 -0.57 -15.49
CA PHE A 87 2.00 -1.99 -15.82
C PHE A 87 1.09 -2.22 -17.02
N SER A 88 1.32 -3.31 -17.73
CA SER A 88 0.42 -3.76 -18.80
C SER A 88 -1.01 -3.94 -18.27
N PRO A 89 -2.06 -3.63 -19.09
CA PRO A 89 -3.44 -3.77 -18.67
C PRO A 89 -3.87 -5.25 -18.65
N GLY A 90 -3.55 -5.94 -17.57
CA GLY A 90 -3.78 -7.36 -17.34
C GLY A 90 -2.71 -7.99 -16.46
N VAL A 91 -2.75 -9.30 -16.40
CA VAL A 91 -1.80 -10.11 -15.62
C VAL A 91 -1.40 -11.37 -16.38
N VAL A 92 -0.26 -11.94 -16.03
CA VAL A 92 0.14 -13.30 -16.45
C VAL A 92 -0.10 -14.23 -15.27
N ILE A 93 -0.77 -15.34 -15.49
CA ILE A 93 -1.14 -16.29 -14.45
C ILE A 93 -0.41 -17.61 -14.69
N ARG A 94 0.32 -18.09 -13.70
CA ARG A 94 0.83 -19.47 -13.68
C ARG A 94 -0.31 -20.38 -13.27
N HIS A 95 -0.80 -21.19 -14.21
CA HIS A 95 -1.91 -22.10 -13.99
C HIS A 95 -1.67 -23.45 -14.68
N ARG A 96 -1.71 -24.54 -13.93
CA ARG A 96 -1.44 -25.92 -14.37
C ARG A 96 -0.12 -26.02 -15.13
N GLY A 97 0.94 -25.49 -14.52
CA GLY A 97 2.28 -25.51 -15.07
C GLY A 97 2.51 -24.68 -16.33
N ARG A 98 1.59 -23.76 -16.69
CA ARG A 98 1.71 -22.91 -17.89
C ARG A 98 1.36 -21.46 -17.59
N PHE A 99 2.04 -20.54 -18.26
CA PHE A 99 1.71 -19.13 -18.23
C PHE A 99 0.52 -18.81 -19.12
N ARG A 100 -0.45 -18.06 -18.60
CA ARG A 100 -1.68 -17.63 -19.25
C ARG A 100 -1.84 -16.13 -19.07
N ARG A 101 -2.01 -15.39 -20.15
CA ARG A 101 -2.29 -13.96 -20.07
C ARG A 101 -3.80 -13.75 -19.90
N LEU A 102 -4.17 -12.94 -18.92
CA LEU A 102 -5.53 -12.41 -18.73
C LEU A 102 -5.45 -10.89 -18.82
N ALA A 103 -5.99 -10.33 -19.89
CA ALA A 103 -5.95 -8.89 -20.18
C ALA A 103 -7.34 -8.26 -20.10
N ASP A 104 -7.37 -6.98 -19.71
CA ASP A 104 -8.59 -6.18 -19.74
C ASP A 104 -9.04 -5.94 -21.19
N PRO A 105 -10.19 -6.49 -21.63
CA PRO A 105 -10.62 -6.38 -23.02
C PRO A 105 -10.96 -4.94 -23.45
N LEU A 106 -11.22 -4.05 -22.51
CA LEU A 106 -11.51 -2.64 -22.82
C LEU A 106 -10.24 -1.81 -23.03
N ARG A 107 -9.12 -2.23 -22.42
CA ARG A 107 -7.83 -1.54 -22.54
C ARG A 107 -6.86 -2.22 -23.50
N ALA A 108 -7.01 -3.52 -23.70
CA ALA A 108 -6.22 -4.34 -24.61
C ALA A 108 -7.13 -5.28 -25.41
N PRO A 109 -7.90 -4.80 -26.41
CA PRO A 109 -8.98 -5.57 -27.06
C PRO A 109 -8.52 -6.89 -27.66
N VAL A 110 -7.36 -6.92 -28.34
CA VAL A 110 -6.82 -8.14 -28.97
C VAL A 110 -6.42 -9.18 -27.91
N ALA A 111 -5.66 -8.76 -26.89
CA ALA A 111 -5.25 -9.65 -25.81
C ALA A 111 -6.44 -10.06 -24.93
N GLY A 112 -7.41 -9.16 -24.73
CA GLY A 112 -8.65 -9.44 -24.01
C GLY A 112 -9.52 -10.47 -24.71
N ALA A 113 -9.65 -10.42 -26.03
CA ALA A 113 -10.34 -11.43 -26.82
C ALA A 113 -9.68 -12.82 -26.67
N ALA A 114 -8.35 -12.88 -26.70
CA ALA A 114 -7.61 -14.13 -26.44
C ALA A 114 -7.81 -14.66 -25.01
N SER A 115 -8.02 -13.77 -24.05
CA SER A 115 -8.26 -14.13 -22.64
C SER A 115 -9.57 -14.90 -22.43
N ILE A 116 -10.59 -14.66 -23.26
CA ILE A 116 -11.88 -15.37 -23.22
C ILE A 116 -11.71 -16.85 -23.53
N LEU A 117 -10.69 -17.22 -24.30
CA LEU A 117 -10.37 -18.61 -24.63
C LEU A 117 -9.43 -19.26 -23.59
N SER A 118 -9.08 -18.55 -22.52
CA SER A 118 -8.20 -19.07 -21.46
C SER A 118 -8.95 -20.09 -20.59
N PRO A 119 -8.32 -21.19 -20.17
CA PRO A 119 -8.94 -22.14 -19.23
C PRO A 119 -9.16 -21.55 -17.81
N VAL A 120 -8.68 -20.33 -17.56
CA VAL A 120 -8.80 -19.60 -16.29
C VAL A 120 -10.11 -18.80 -16.21
N THR A 121 -10.82 -18.61 -17.34
CA THR A 121 -12.04 -17.80 -17.38
C THR A 121 -13.07 -18.39 -18.35
N THR A 122 -14.33 -18.03 -18.18
CA THR A 122 -15.41 -18.35 -19.09
C THR A 122 -15.98 -17.08 -19.71
N LEU A 123 -16.73 -17.19 -20.82
CA LEU A 123 -17.43 -16.05 -21.40
C LEU A 123 -18.40 -15.42 -20.36
N ALA A 124 -19.07 -16.26 -19.55
CA ALA A 124 -19.95 -15.80 -18.49
C ALA A 124 -19.20 -14.98 -17.42
N ASP A 125 -17.98 -15.35 -17.07
CA ASP A 125 -17.15 -14.59 -16.14
C ASP A 125 -16.78 -13.21 -16.71
N GLY A 126 -16.48 -13.15 -18.01
CA GLY A 126 -16.23 -11.88 -18.69
C GLY A 126 -17.43 -10.93 -18.62
N LEU A 127 -18.63 -11.44 -18.87
CA LEU A 127 -19.88 -10.65 -18.75
C LEU A 127 -20.15 -10.20 -17.31
N ARG A 128 -19.93 -11.07 -16.32
CA ARG A 128 -20.06 -10.74 -14.90
C ARG A 128 -19.05 -9.67 -14.46
N LEU A 129 -17.80 -9.75 -14.95
CA LEU A 129 -16.78 -8.74 -14.67
C LEU A 129 -17.17 -7.37 -15.24
N LEU A 130 -17.70 -7.33 -16.47
CA LEU A 130 -18.21 -6.10 -17.07
C LEU A 130 -19.40 -5.53 -16.29
N ALA A 131 -20.33 -6.37 -15.86
CA ALA A 131 -21.45 -5.96 -15.01
C ALA A 131 -20.99 -5.43 -13.65
N TRP A 132 -20.01 -6.09 -13.01
CA TRP A 132 -19.41 -5.62 -11.76
C TRP A 132 -18.70 -4.29 -11.95
N ARG A 133 -17.87 -4.18 -13.00
CA ARG A 133 -17.21 -2.91 -13.38
C ARG A 133 -18.24 -1.79 -13.54
N HIS A 134 -19.32 -2.02 -14.30
CA HIS A 134 -20.39 -1.05 -14.48
C HIS A 134 -20.98 -0.64 -13.13
N SER A 135 -21.33 -1.61 -12.27
CA SER A 135 -21.89 -1.36 -10.94
C SER A 135 -20.99 -0.47 -10.09
N VAL A 136 -19.70 -0.81 -9.92
CA VAL A 136 -18.81 -0.04 -9.03
C VAL A 136 -18.42 1.32 -9.60
N LEU A 137 -18.41 1.50 -10.92
CA LEU A 137 -18.11 2.79 -11.55
C LEU A 137 -19.26 3.78 -11.46
N HIS A 138 -20.52 3.31 -11.53
CA HIS A 138 -21.71 4.15 -11.51
C HIS A 138 -22.33 4.33 -10.11
N THR A 139 -21.86 3.60 -9.12
CA THR A 139 -22.25 3.81 -7.72
C THR A 139 -21.26 4.79 -7.07
N PRO A 140 -21.70 5.87 -6.43
CA PRO A 140 -20.82 6.76 -5.67
C PRO A 140 -20.01 5.99 -4.62
N GLY A 141 -18.74 6.39 -4.42
CA GLY A 141 -17.85 5.67 -3.47
C GLY A 141 -18.40 5.63 -2.04
N GLN A 142 -19.11 6.68 -1.61
CA GLN A 142 -19.76 6.72 -0.30
C GLN A 142 -20.89 5.67 -0.19
N GLU A 143 -21.65 5.45 -1.24
CA GLU A 143 -22.69 4.42 -1.27
C GLU A 143 -22.09 3.01 -1.29
N VAL A 144 -20.96 2.81 -2.01
CA VAL A 144 -20.21 1.55 -1.95
C VAL A 144 -19.74 1.28 -0.51
N ALA A 145 -19.19 2.29 0.15
CA ALA A 145 -18.74 2.21 1.53
C ALA A 145 -19.87 1.94 2.54
N ALA A 146 -21.10 2.28 2.22
CA ALA A 146 -22.27 2.08 3.07
C ALA A 146 -23.02 0.76 2.82
N ARG A 147 -22.65 -0.01 1.80
CA ARG A 147 -23.29 -1.32 1.50
C ARG A 147 -23.15 -2.28 2.68
N SER A 148 -24.08 -3.23 2.78
CA SER A 148 -23.88 -4.39 3.65
C SER A 148 -22.60 -5.10 3.26
N GLN A 149 -21.75 -5.42 4.24
CA GLN A 149 -20.49 -6.07 3.97
C GLN A 149 -20.59 -7.58 4.16
N VAL A 150 -19.86 -8.27 3.31
CA VAL A 150 -19.59 -9.70 3.36
C VAL A 150 -18.10 -9.88 3.12
N THR A 151 -17.57 -11.07 3.23
CA THR A 151 -16.19 -11.35 2.84
C THR A 151 -16.01 -11.20 1.32
N THR A 152 -14.80 -10.94 0.88
CA THR A 152 -14.48 -10.92 -0.56
C THR A 152 -14.78 -12.25 -1.24
N ALA A 153 -14.59 -13.38 -0.55
CA ALA A 153 -14.95 -14.70 -1.05
C ALA A 153 -16.45 -14.79 -1.34
N GLU A 154 -17.30 -14.40 -0.38
CA GLU A 154 -18.77 -14.37 -0.55
C GLU A 154 -19.22 -13.36 -1.62
N LEU A 155 -18.52 -12.21 -1.75
CA LEU A 155 -18.79 -11.26 -2.81
C LEU A 155 -18.55 -11.87 -4.20
N VAL A 156 -17.43 -12.56 -4.39
CA VAL A 156 -17.05 -13.19 -5.67
C VAL A 156 -18.02 -14.35 -5.98
N GLU A 157 -18.34 -15.19 -5.00
CA GLU A 157 -19.31 -16.27 -5.13
C GLU A 157 -20.73 -15.75 -5.43
N GLY A 158 -21.20 -14.76 -4.66
CA GLY A 158 -22.53 -14.14 -4.82
C GLY A 158 -22.74 -13.44 -6.16
N ARG A 159 -21.63 -13.02 -6.83
CA ARG A 159 -21.65 -12.53 -8.21
C ARG A 159 -21.67 -13.65 -9.25
N GLY A 160 -21.59 -14.90 -8.82
CA GLY A 160 -21.67 -16.10 -9.66
C GLY A 160 -20.42 -16.39 -10.49
N PHE A 161 -19.26 -15.84 -10.13
CA PHE A 161 -18.01 -16.15 -10.83
C PHE A 161 -17.69 -17.65 -10.73
N SER A 162 -17.09 -18.20 -11.80
CA SER A 162 -16.74 -19.62 -11.83
C SER A 162 -15.60 -19.92 -10.87
N PRO A 163 -15.49 -21.19 -10.39
CA PRO A 163 -14.33 -21.64 -9.61
C PRO A 163 -12.99 -21.43 -10.35
N ALA A 164 -13.01 -21.48 -11.70
CA ALA A 164 -11.81 -21.31 -12.50
C ALA A 164 -11.23 -19.89 -12.40
N ILE A 165 -12.04 -18.85 -12.57
CA ILE A 165 -11.56 -17.46 -12.44
C ILE A 165 -11.30 -17.11 -10.96
N THR A 166 -12.06 -17.68 -10.03
CA THR A 166 -11.85 -17.47 -8.59
C THR A 166 -10.48 -17.98 -8.18
N ALA A 167 -10.15 -19.24 -8.48
CA ALA A 167 -8.86 -19.83 -8.13
C ALA A 167 -7.71 -19.27 -8.99
N GLY A 168 -7.96 -19.06 -10.29
CA GLY A 168 -6.92 -18.65 -11.22
C GLY A 168 -6.56 -17.18 -11.18
N PHE A 169 -7.49 -16.30 -10.85
CA PHE A 169 -7.25 -14.86 -10.85
C PHE A 169 -7.57 -14.19 -9.50
N PHE A 170 -8.83 -14.24 -9.04
CA PHE A 170 -9.21 -13.46 -7.86
C PHE A 170 -8.37 -13.84 -6.63
N SER A 171 -8.20 -15.13 -6.39
CA SER A 171 -7.49 -15.59 -5.21
C SER A 171 -6.01 -15.17 -5.18
N PRO A 172 -5.14 -15.44 -6.19
CA PRO A 172 -3.76 -14.98 -6.14
C PRO A 172 -3.62 -13.46 -6.25
N PHE A 173 -4.49 -12.79 -7.01
CA PHE A 173 -4.48 -11.33 -7.15
C PHE A 173 -4.82 -10.62 -5.84
N LEU A 174 -5.90 -11.05 -5.18
CA LEU A 174 -6.35 -10.44 -3.93
C LEU A 174 -5.47 -10.87 -2.75
N ALA A 175 -4.90 -12.07 -2.80
CA ALA A 175 -3.86 -12.48 -1.85
C ALA A 175 -2.66 -11.52 -1.88
N GLY A 176 -2.21 -11.11 -3.06
CA GLY A 176 -1.14 -10.11 -3.20
C GLY A 176 -1.57 -8.68 -2.86
N THR A 177 -2.83 -8.32 -3.16
CA THR A 177 -3.35 -6.96 -2.93
C THR A 177 -3.63 -6.67 -1.45
N PHE A 178 -4.17 -7.65 -0.72
CA PHE A 178 -4.59 -7.50 0.68
C PHE A 178 -3.76 -8.34 1.66
N PHE A 179 -2.76 -9.06 1.16
CA PHE A 179 -2.02 -10.09 1.92
C PHE A 179 -2.97 -11.10 2.58
N ASP A 180 -4.03 -11.46 1.84
CA ASP A 180 -5.19 -12.21 2.30
C ASP A 180 -5.47 -13.42 1.41
N PRO A 181 -4.83 -14.56 1.66
CA PRO A 181 -5.05 -15.77 0.86
C PRO A 181 -6.44 -16.39 1.07
N GLY A 182 -7.13 -16.02 2.16
CA GLY A 182 -8.48 -16.50 2.50
C GLY A 182 -9.61 -15.67 1.90
N MET A 183 -9.28 -14.50 1.30
CA MET A 183 -10.27 -13.54 0.80
C MET A 183 -11.33 -13.14 1.86
N THR A 184 -10.89 -12.97 3.12
CA THR A 184 -11.72 -12.56 4.26
C THR A 184 -11.94 -11.06 4.34
N THR A 185 -11.12 -10.29 3.61
CA THR A 185 -11.23 -8.83 3.52
C THR A 185 -12.65 -8.39 3.15
N SER A 186 -13.13 -7.32 3.79
CA SER A 186 -14.46 -6.76 3.55
C SER A 186 -14.71 -6.44 2.07
N SER A 187 -15.89 -6.82 1.59
CA SER A 187 -16.37 -6.52 0.23
C SER A 187 -16.37 -5.03 -0.08
N ARG A 188 -16.59 -4.16 0.91
CA ARG A 188 -16.53 -2.71 0.74
C ARG A 188 -15.14 -2.25 0.31
N VAL A 189 -14.10 -2.75 0.97
CA VAL A 189 -12.70 -2.44 0.64
C VAL A 189 -12.37 -2.96 -0.75
N THR A 190 -12.74 -4.20 -1.03
CA THR A 190 -12.52 -4.83 -2.33
C THR A 190 -13.18 -4.05 -3.46
N GLU A 191 -14.45 -3.65 -3.32
CA GLU A 191 -15.16 -2.87 -4.35
C GLU A 191 -14.54 -1.47 -4.56
N LEU A 192 -14.10 -0.79 -3.51
CA LEU A 192 -13.40 0.50 -3.61
C LEU A 192 -12.05 0.38 -4.32
N VAL A 193 -11.30 -0.68 -4.03
CA VAL A 193 -10.04 -0.97 -4.72
C VAL A 193 -10.28 -1.30 -6.19
N PHE A 194 -11.24 -2.20 -6.51
CA PHE A 194 -11.59 -2.50 -7.91
C PHE A 194 -12.12 -1.28 -8.65
N ARG A 195 -12.90 -0.41 -8.01
CA ARG A 195 -13.29 0.87 -8.59
C ARG A 195 -12.07 1.67 -9.04
N SER A 196 -11.05 1.74 -8.20
CA SER A 196 -9.83 2.49 -8.51
C SER A 196 -9.00 1.83 -9.61
N PHE A 197 -8.93 0.50 -9.65
CA PHE A 197 -8.36 -0.24 -10.77
C PHE A 197 -9.06 0.05 -12.10
N PHE A 198 -10.39 0.12 -12.08
CA PHE A 198 -11.17 0.38 -13.29
C PHE A 198 -11.12 1.84 -13.75
N GLN A 199 -10.87 2.80 -12.85
CA GLN A 199 -10.80 4.23 -13.15
C GLN A 199 -9.42 4.74 -13.55
N GLY A 200 -8.36 3.99 -13.24
CA GLY A 200 -6.99 4.40 -13.46
C GLY A 200 -6.09 3.25 -13.89
N GLU A 201 -4.81 3.48 -13.84
CA GLU A 201 -3.77 2.52 -14.15
C GLU A 201 -3.07 2.06 -12.88
N VAL A 202 -2.37 0.94 -12.97
CA VAL A 202 -1.42 0.46 -11.96
C VAL A 202 -0.04 0.95 -12.40
N ALA A 203 0.58 1.80 -11.61
CA ALA A 203 1.82 2.45 -12.00
C ALA A 203 2.80 2.59 -10.83
N VAL A 204 4.05 2.88 -11.16
CA VAL A 204 5.08 3.29 -10.22
C VAL A 204 5.70 4.62 -10.70
N PRO A 205 6.14 5.52 -9.81
CA PRO A 205 6.94 6.67 -10.20
C PRO A 205 8.26 6.23 -10.82
N ALA A 206 8.76 6.94 -11.83
CA ALA A 206 10.00 6.61 -12.51
C ALA A 206 11.21 6.47 -11.58
N LEU A 207 11.25 7.21 -10.48
CA LEU A 207 12.35 7.20 -9.51
C LEU A 207 12.03 6.47 -8.19
N GLY A 208 11.05 5.55 -8.21
CA GLY A 208 10.66 4.76 -7.05
C GLY A 208 9.48 5.35 -6.27
N MET A 209 8.82 4.51 -5.50
CA MET A 209 7.60 4.86 -4.76
C MET A 209 7.83 5.97 -3.73
N GLU A 210 9.04 6.13 -3.20
CA GLU A 210 9.41 7.19 -2.25
C GLU A 210 9.19 8.62 -2.82
N GLN A 211 9.09 8.77 -4.15
CA GLN A 211 8.77 10.07 -4.75
C GLN A 211 7.42 10.61 -4.29
N LEU A 212 6.46 9.75 -3.95
CA LEU A 212 5.15 10.16 -3.43
C LEU A 212 5.25 10.96 -2.12
N PRO A 213 5.80 10.41 -1.02
CA PRO A 213 5.96 11.17 0.22
C PRO A 213 6.95 12.32 0.08
N ARG A 214 8.00 12.21 -0.73
CA ARG A 214 8.95 13.32 -0.98
C ARG A 214 8.27 14.52 -1.63
N GLN A 215 7.37 14.29 -2.59
CA GLN A 215 6.61 15.36 -3.24
C GLN A 215 5.69 16.08 -2.24
N LEU A 216 5.08 15.38 -1.29
CA LEU A 216 4.29 16.00 -0.24
C LEU A 216 5.18 16.80 0.73
N ALA A 217 6.27 16.20 1.20
CA ALA A 217 7.18 16.86 2.14
C ALA A 217 7.82 18.12 1.56
N ALA A 218 8.15 18.13 0.28
CA ALA A 218 8.73 19.30 -0.42
C ALA A 218 7.80 20.52 -0.48
N ARG A 219 6.50 20.35 -0.20
CA ARG A 219 5.50 21.43 -0.17
C ARG A 219 5.34 22.05 1.22
N LEU A 220 5.92 21.44 2.24
CA LEU A 220 5.93 21.97 3.61
C LEU A 220 7.01 23.03 3.76
N PRO A 221 6.83 24.01 4.66
CA PRO A 221 7.91 24.95 5.02
C PRO A 221 9.16 24.20 5.47
N LEU A 222 10.32 24.83 5.29
CA LEU A 222 11.58 24.29 5.80
C LEU A 222 11.48 24.04 7.31
N ASP A 223 12.18 23.02 7.79
CA ASP A 223 12.25 22.61 9.20
C ASP A 223 10.92 22.10 9.81
N THR A 224 9.84 22.04 9.02
CA THR A 224 8.58 21.42 9.49
C THR A 224 8.77 19.95 9.83
N VAL A 225 9.51 19.19 9.00
CA VAL A 225 9.79 17.77 9.21
C VAL A 225 11.15 17.59 9.86
N ARG A 226 11.16 16.99 11.06
CA ARG A 226 12.37 16.70 11.83
C ARG A 226 12.63 15.20 11.81
N LEU A 227 13.63 14.78 11.05
CA LEU A 227 14.04 13.39 10.93
C LEU A 227 14.92 12.97 12.13
N GLY A 228 14.98 11.67 12.43
CA GLY A 228 15.76 11.12 13.53
C GLY A 228 15.16 11.39 14.93
N HIS A 229 13.93 11.87 15.00
CA HIS A 229 13.25 12.21 16.26
C HIS A 229 12.20 11.14 16.60
N ARG A 230 12.65 10.08 17.26
CA ARG A 230 11.76 9.01 17.73
C ARG A 230 10.97 9.47 18.95
N VAL A 231 9.66 9.38 18.87
CA VAL A 231 8.74 9.63 19.98
C VAL A 231 8.60 8.35 20.81
N ALA A 232 8.80 8.47 22.12
CA ALA A 232 8.67 7.38 23.08
C ALA A 232 7.31 7.38 23.79
N ALA A 233 6.69 8.56 23.98
CA ALA A 233 5.39 8.66 24.63
C ALA A 233 4.64 9.93 24.21
N VAL A 234 3.30 9.85 24.27
CA VAL A 234 2.39 10.97 23.97
C VAL A 234 1.49 11.21 25.19
N GLY A 235 1.62 12.42 25.78
CA GLY A 235 0.77 12.94 26.85
C GLY A 235 -0.27 13.92 26.35
N HIS A 236 -0.95 14.61 27.29
CA HIS A 236 -1.88 15.69 26.97
C HIS A 236 -1.11 16.97 26.56
N GLY A 237 -1.01 17.20 25.25
CA GLY A 237 -0.28 18.35 24.71
C GLY A 237 1.25 18.24 24.84
N GLU A 238 1.78 17.06 25.16
CA GLU A 238 3.22 16.80 25.30
C GLU A 238 3.64 15.56 24.49
N VAL A 239 4.84 15.63 23.92
CA VAL A 239 5.48 14.54 23.20
C VAL A 239 6.87 14.35 23.79
N HIS A 240 7.16 13.13 24.26
CA HIS A 240 8.46 12.77 24.82
C HIS A 240 9.28 12.01 23.81
N LEU A 241 10.49 12.49 23.54
CA LEU A 241 11.43 11.85 22.61
C LEU A 241 12.25 10.76 23.31
N SER A 242 12.73 9.79 22.55
CA SER A 242 13.56 8.70 23.08
C SER A 242 14.94 9.17 23.60
N ASP A 243 15.40 10.35 23.20
CA ASP A 243 16.64 10.98 23.67
C ASP A 243 16.45 11.81 24.96
N GLY A 244 15.24 11.87 25.50
CA GLY A 244 14.87 12.60 26.71
C GLY A 244 14.32 14.01 26.45
N GLY A 245 14.29 14.47 25.19
CA GLY A 245 13.67 15.74 24.83
C GLY A 245 12.15 15.71 25.01
N THR A 246 11.55 16.89 25.21
CA THR A 246 10.09 17.05 25.32
C THR A 246 9.67 18.26 24.50
N LEU A 247 8.64 18.07 23.65
CA LEU A 247 7.99 19.15 22.92
C LEU A 247 6.53 19.30 23.39
N ARG A 248 5.99 20.52 23.28
CA ARG A 248 4.63 20.85 23.69
C ARG A 248 3.85 21.51 22.57
N ALA A 249 2.60 21.11 22.40
CA ALA A 249 1.65 21.75 21.51
C ALA A 249 0.22 21.61 22.03
N PRO A 250 -0.69 22.56 21.74
CA PRO A 250 -2.11 22.42 22.05
C PRO A 250 -2.75 21.16 21.45
N GLN A 251 -2.25 20.71 20.31
CA GLN A 251 -2.75 19.54 19.60
C GLN A 251 -1.60 18.59 19.23
N VAL A 252 -1.79 17.29 19.43
CA VAL A 252 -0.86 16.23 19.04
C VAL A 252 -1.57 15.23 18.14
N VAL A 253 -0.97 14.89 17.01
CA VAL A 253 -1.49 13.90 16.07
C VAL A 253 -0.55 12.69 16.04
N VAL A 254 -1.03 11.50 16.35
CA VAL A 254 -0.31 10.25 16.13
C VAL A 254 -0.62 9.75 14.73
N ALA A 255 0.37 9.84 13.85
CA ALA A 255 0.27 9.50 12.42
C ALA A 255 1.17 8.30 12.04
N THR A 256 1.47 7.44 13.01
CA THR A 256 2.26 6.23 12.84
C THR A 256 1.41 5.08 12.27
N GLU A 257 2.05 3.97 11.92
CA GLU A 257 1.34 2.72 11.64
C GLU A 257 0.55 2.21 12.86
N GLY A 258 -0.41 1.30 12.62
CA GLY A 258 -1.34 0.84 13.64
C GLY A 258 -0.70 0.35 14.94
N PRO A 259 0.24 -0.61 14.90
CA PRO A 259 0.91 -1.10 16.11
C PRO A 259 1.62 -0.01 16.91
N ALA A 260 2.37 0.86 16.25
CA ALA A 260 3.04 1.97 16.92
C ALA A 260 2.05 3.01 17.48
N ALA A 261 0.91 3.24 16.81
CA ALA A 261 -0.16 4.08 17.36
C ALA A 261 -0.78 3.45 18.61
N ALA A 262 -0.97 2.12 18.61
CA ALA A 262 -1.46 1.39 19.79
C ALA A 262 -0.45 1.43 20.94
N GLU A 263 0.85 1.35 20.67
CA GLU A 263 1.90 1.49 21.69
C GLU A 263 1.89 2.89 22.32
N LEU A 264 1.79 3.95 21.51
CA LEU A 264 1.82 5.34 21.98
C LEU A 264 0.54 5.76 22.69
N LEU A 265 -0.61 5.23 22.32
CA LEU A 265 -1.92 5.67 22.82
C LEU A 265 -2.55 4.70 23.83
N GLY A 266 -2.18 3.42 23.79
CA GLY A 266 -2.75 2.39 24.66
C GLY A 266 -4.28 2.34 24.58
N ASP A 267 -4.94 2.24 25.72
CA ASP A 267 -6.40 2.18 25.84
C ASP A 267 -7.11 3.46 25.37
N ARG A 268 -6.39 4.56 25.16
CA ARG A 268 -6.95 5.81 24.62
C ARG A 268 -7.27 5.71 23.12
N LEU A 269 -6.71 4.72 22.39
CA LEU A 269 -6.91 4.59 20.95
C LEU A 269 -8.34 4.15 20.62
N PRO A 270 -9.18 4.99 19.98
CA PRO A 270 -10.59 4.70 19.76
C PRO A 270 -10.76 3.44 18.87
N GLY A 271 -11.46 2.42 19.38
CA GLY A 271 -11.72 1.17 18.68
C GLY A 271 -10.46 0.35 18.36
N GLY A 272 -9.32 0.64 19.01
CA GLY A 272 -8.08 -0.10 18.85
C GLY A 272 -7.53 -0.14 17.42
N VAL A 273 -6.67 -1.10 17.16
CA VAL A 273 -6.16 -1.47 15.81
C VAL A 273 -6.40 -2.95 15.56
N ALA A 274 -6.75 -3.30 14.33
CA ALA A 274 -6.75 -4.67 13.88
C ALA A 274 -5.30 -5.18 13.74
N PRO A 275 -5.05 -6.48 13.85
CA PRO A 275 -3.76 -7.06 13.51
C PRO A 275 -3.33 -6.68 12.09
N ASP A 276 -2.04 -6.57 11.86
CA ASP A 276 -1.52 -6.32 10.52
C ASP A 276 -1.31 -7.63 9.76
N ARG A 277 -1.33 -7.51 8.44
CA ARG A 277 -0.89 -8.52 7.50
C ARG A 277 0.48 -8.16 6.96
N GLY A 278 1.34 -9.16 6.79
CA GLY A 278 2.72 -8.97 6.35
C GLY A 278 3.02 -9.59 5.00
N THR A 279 4.20 -9.26 4.48
CA THR A 279 4.76 -9.81 3.23
C THR A 279 6.28 -9.85 3.31
N VAL A 280 6.89 -10.66 2.46
CA VAL A 280 8.33 -10.58 2.19
C VAL A 280 8.52 -10.37 0.70
N THR A 281 9.37 -9.42 0.33
CA THR A 281 9.78 -9.20 -1.06
C THR A 281 11.27 -9.43 -1.21
N LEU A 282 11.63 -10.31 -2.14
CA LEU A 282 13.02 -10.58 -2.53
C LEU A 282 13.28 -9.95 -3.90
N TYR A 283 14.45 -9.33 -4.05
CA TYR A 283 14.92 -8.79 -5.31
C TYR A 283 16.09 -9.59 -5.85
N TYR A 284 16.01 -9.93 -7.13
CA TYR A 284 17.05 -10.69 -7.84
C TYR A 284 17.50 -9.93 -9.09
N LEU A 285 18.74 -10.15 -9.48
CA LEU A 285 19.26 -9.73 -10.77
C LEU A 285 19.38 -10.98 -11.67
N ALA A 286 18.68 -10.94 -12.79
CA ALA A 286 18.74 -11.96 -13.83
C ALA A 286 19.43 -11.41 -15.08
N ASP A 287 20.27 -12.18 -15.76
CA ASP A 287 20.97 -11.75 -16.97
C ASP A 287 19.98 -11.53 -18.14
N THR A 288 18.95 -12.35 -18.20
CA THR A 288 17.86 -12.23 -19.16
C THR A 288 16.54 -12.03 -18.41
N SER A 289 15.71 -11.11 -18.87
CA SER A 289 14.40 -10.87 -18.26
C SER A 289 13.50 -12.11 -18.43
N PRO A 290 13.03 -12.72 -17.32
CA PRO A 290 12.10 -13.85 -17.40
C PRO A 290 10.70 -13.43 -17.84
N VAL A 291 10.39 -12.12 -17.80
CA VAL A 291 9.11 -11.53 -18.21
C VAL A 291 9.44 -10.23 -18.99
N PRO A 292 9.71 -10.32 -20.31
CA PRO A 292 10.19 -9.18 -21.10
C PRO A 292 9.07 -8.17 -21.44
N ARG A 293 8.28 -7.82 -20.46
CA ARG A 293 7.14 -6.88 -20.55
C ARG A 293 6.79 -6.38 -19.16
N ALA A 294 6.11 -5.25 -19.09
CA ALA A 294 5.58 -4.67 -17.85
C ALA A 294 4.38 -5.47 -17.28
N ASP A 295 4.50 -6.79 -17.18
CA ASP A 295 3.43 -7.67 -16.72
C ASP A 295 3.63 -8.07 -15.25
N LEU A 296 2.55 -8.12 -14.49
CA LEU A 296 2.52 -8.78 -13.18
C LEU A 296 2.23 -10.27 -13.39
N VAL A 297 3.07 -11.14 -12.84
CA VAL A 297 2.89 -12.60 -12.84
C VAL A 297 2.29 -13.02 -11.51
N LEU A 298 1.22 -13.82 -11.54
CA LEU A 298 0.53 -14.37 -10.37
C LEU A 298 0.67 -15.89 -10.35
N ASP A 299 0.83 -16.46 -9.14
CA ASP A 299 0.82 -17.90 -8.93
C ASP A 299 -0.59 -18.40 -8.57
N ALA A 300 -1.23 -19.10 -9.48
CA ALA A 300 -2.48 -19.80 -9.21
C ALA A 300 -2.29 -21.29 -8.89
N ASP A 301 -1.12 -21.84 -9.12
CA ASP A 301 -0.80 -23.25 -8.80
C ASP A 301 -0.49 -23.43 -7.30
N ARG A 302 0.04 -22.41 -6.63
CA ARG A 302 0.34 -22.37 -5.19
C ARG A 302 1.25 -23.52 -4.74
N GLU A 303 2.22 -23.87 -5.58
CA GLU A 303 3.16 -24.97 -5.32
C GLU A 303 4.37 -24.54 -4.47
N GLY A 304 4.43 -23.25 -4.06
CA GLY A 304 5.53 -22.71 -3.27
C GLY A 304 5.22 -21.36 -2.64
N PRO A 305 6.23 -20.65 -2.10
CA PRO A 305 6.01 -19.43 -1.34
C PRO A 305 5.70 -18.21 -2.20
N VAL A 306 6.00 -18.24 -3.51
CA VAL A 306 5.82 -17.08 -4.40
C VAL A 306 4.35 -16.84 -4.67
N ASN A 307 3.86 -15.65 -4.42
CA ASN A 307 2.51 -15.21 -4.79
C ASN A 307 2.51 -14.44 -6.11
N ASN A 308 3.47 -13.54 -6.27
CA ASN A 308 3.59 -12.73 -7.48
C ASN A 308 5.05 -12.38 -7.80
N LEU A 309 5.28 -12.06 -9.07
CA LEU A 309 6.57 -11.64 -9.59
C LEU A 309 6.37 -10.52 -10.60
N ALA A 310 7.28 -9.56 -10.62
CA ALA A 310 7.38 -8.54 -11.67
C ALA A 310 8.86 -8.25 -11.98
N VAL A 311 9.16 -7.88 -13.22
CA VAL A 311 10.49 -7.36 -13.59
C VAL A 311 10.39 -5.84 -13.61
N MET A 312 10.96 -5.20 -12.60
CA MET A 312 10.68 -3.79 -12.31
C MET A 312 11.23 -2.84 -13.38
N ASN A 313 12.37 -3.14 -13.98
CA ASN A 313 12.90 -2.33 -15.07
C ASN A 313 12.26 -2.58 -16.43
N GLU A 314 11.42 -3.62 -16.57
CA GLU A 314 10.48 -3.73 -17.71
C GLU A 314 9.25 -2.82 -17.53
N VAL A 315 8.91 -2.50 -16.29
CA VAL A 315 7.84 -1.54 -15.97
C VAL A 315 8.37 -0.11 -16.04
N ALA A 316 9.45 0.17 -15.34
CA ALA A 316 10.10 1.47 -15.24
C ALA A 316 11.61 1.30 -15.50
N PRO A 317 12.12 1.60 -16.71
CA PRO A 317 13.52 1.40 -17.07
C PRO A 317 14.52 2.03 -16.07
N THR A 318 14.13 3.12 -15.44
CA THR A 318 14.92 3.85 -14.43
C THR A 318 15.10 3.09 -13.12
N TYR A 319 14.42 1.97 -12.90
CA TYR A 319 14.67 1.10 -11.73
C TYR A 319 15.98 0.33 -11.82
N ALA A 320 16.60 0.25 -13.00
CA ALA A 320 17.94 -0.28 -13.19
C ALA A 320 18.90 0.81 -13.71
N PRO A 321 20.22 0.67 -13.50
CA PRO A 321 21.19 1.51 -14.17
C PRO A 321 21.20 1.22 -15.69
N PRO A 322 21.72 2.14 -16.53
CA PRO A 322 21.93 1.87 -17.96
C PRO A 322 22.68 0.55 -18.15
N GLU A 323 22.22 -0.28 -19.08
CA GLU A 323 22.78 -1.63 -19.32
C GLU A 323 22.71 -2.59 -18.11
N GLY A 324 21.86 -2.24 -17.11
CA GLY A 324 21.64 -3.09 -15.95
C GLY A 324 20.90 -4.39 -16.29
N ARG A 325 21.11 -5.40 -15.45
CA ARG A 325 20.41 -6.68 -15.52
C ARG A 325 18.92 -6.52 -15.20
N ALA A 326 18.13 -7.54 -15.50
CA ALA A 326 16.71 -7.55 -15.15
C ALA A 326 16.53 -7.59 -13.62
N LEU A 327 15.80 -6.60 -13.08
CA LEU A 327 15.47 -6.49 -11.66
C LEU A 327 14.16 -7.22 -11.39
N VAL A 328 14.26 -8.44 -10.89
CA VAL A 328 13.13 -9.31 -10.60
C VAL A 328 12.68 -9.11 -9.15
N SER A 329 11.47 -8.61 -8.96
CA SER A 329 10.79 -8.49 -7.67
C SER A 329 9.89 -9.70 -7.45
N VAL A 330 10.05 -10.41 -6.35
CA VAL A 330 9.29 -11.62 -5.99
C VAL A 330 8.68 -11.43 -4.62
N SER A 331 7.37 -11.58 -4.49
CA SER A 331 6.66 -11.40 -3.23
C SER A 331 6.00 -12.67 -2.74
N THR A 332 6.04 -12.86 -1.42
CA THR A 332 5.28 -13.88 -0.69
C THR A 332 4.12 -13.23 0.06
N VAL A 333 3.12 -14.00 0.45
CA VAL A 333 2.07 -13.57 1.38
C VAL A 333 2.40 -14.06 2.78
N GLY A 334 2.32 -13.17 3.76
CA GLY A 334 2.77 -13.42 5.12
C GLY A 334 4.28 -13.26 5.28
N VAL A 335 4.72 -13.31 6.52
CA VAL A 335 6.15 -13.30 6.87
C VAL A 335 6.50 -14.66 7.44
N PRO A 336 7.12 -15.55 6.63
CA PRO A 336 7.53 -16.87 7.09
C PRO A 336 8.51 -16.79 8.27
N ALA A 337 8.47 -17.79 9.16
CA ALA A 337 9.36 -17.86 10.32
C ALA A 337 10.81 -18.23 9.93
N GLU A 338 10.98 -18.85 8.77
CA GLU A 338 12.29 -19.21 8.22
C GLU A 338 13.13 -17.96 7.96
N ASP A 339 14.44 -18.10 8.07
CA ASP A 339 15.39 -17.04 7.74
C ASP A 339 15.45 -16.75 6.22
N ASP A 340 16.18 -15.69 5.84
CA ASP A 340 16.27 -15.26 4.44
C ASP A 340 17.00 -16.27 3.53
N VAL A 341 17.85 -17.15 4.07
CA VAL A 341 18.57 -18.17 3.30
C VAL A 341 17.64 -19.32 2.97
N ALA A 342 16.88 -19.78 3.96
CA ALA A 342 15.90 -20.84 3.77
C ALA A 342 14.75 -20.38 2.85
N LEU A 343 14.27 -19.15 3.02
CA LEU A 343 13.25 -18.56 2.15
C LEU A 343 13.76 -18.40 0.70
N ASP A 344 14.97 -17.87 0.51
CA ASP A 344 15.60 -17.77 -0.81
C ASP A 344 15.69 -19.14 -1.51
N THR A 345 16.10 -20.16 -0.76
CA THR A 345 16.18 -21.54 -1.28
C THR A 345 14.81 -22.04 -1.74
N ALA A 346 13.75 -21.80 -0.95
CA ALA A 346 12.38 -22.19 -1.28
C ALA A 346 11.83 -21.41 -2.49
N VAL A 347 12.08 -20.12 -2.55
CA VAL A 347 11.71 -19.25 -3.68
C VAL A 347 12.42 -19.69 -4.96
N ARG A 348 13.73 -19.92 -4.93
CA ARG A 348 14.48 -20.40 -6.10
C ARG A 348 13.98 -21.76 -6.60
N ARG A 349 13.69 -22.69 -5.70
CA ARG A 349 13.10 -23.98 -6.07
C ARG A 349 11.77 -23.78 -6.79
N HIS A 350 10.91 -22.93 -6.28
CA HIS A 350 9.62 -22.62 -6.89
C HIS A 350 9.79 -21.98 -8.28
N LEU A 351 10.64 -20.96 -8.39
CA LEU A 351 10.90 -20.26 -9.65
C LEU A 351 11.63 -21.13 -10.69
N THR A 352 12.43 -22.12 -10.26
CA THR A 352 13.02 -23.10 -11.16
C THR A 352 11.94 -23.94 -11.87
N GLY A 353 10.81 -24.21 -11.20
CA GLY A 353 9.63 -24.82 -11.82
C GLY A 353 8.95 -23.92 -12.87
N TRP A 354 9.20 -22.60 -12.82
CA TRP A 354 8.62 -21.63 -13.76
C TRP A 354 9.55 -21.33 -14.94
N TYR A 355 10.82 -21.06 -14.66
CA TYR A 355 11.80 -20.51 -15.61
C TYR A 355 12.98 -21.44 -15.89
N GLY A 356 13.04 -22.60 -15.22
CA GLY A 356 14.10 -23.57 -15.46
C GLY A 356 15.39 -23.30 -14.68
N ALA A 357 16.49 -23.90 -15.13
CA ALA A 357 17.76 -23.92 -14.42
C ALA A 357 18.44 -22.53 -14.33
N GLU A 358 18.05 -21.58 -15.17
CA GLU A 358 18.62 -20.21 -15.17
C GLU A 358 18.41 -19.46 -13.86
N VAL A 359 17.37 -19.83 -13.07
CA VAL A 359 17.12 -19.24 -11.75
C VAL A 359 18.29 -19.44 -10.79
N ALA A 360 19.11 -20.49 -10.99
CA ALA A 360 20.29 -20.74 -10.16
C ALA A 360 21.37 -19.66 -10.32
N SER A 361 21.43 -18.97 -11.47
CA SER A 361 22.39 -17.90 -11.76
C SER A 361 21.88 -16.50 -11.32
N TRP A 362 20.66 -16.37 -10.85
CA TRP A 362 20.16 -15.08 -10.39
C TRP A 362 20.87 -14.66 -9.09
N ASP A 363 21.34 -13.43 -9.00
CA ASP A 363 21.92 -12.89 -7.77
C ASP A 363 20.86 -12.25 -6.89
N ARG A 364 20.75 -12.69 -5.62
CA ARG A 364 19.87 -12.02 -4.67
C ARG A 364 20.48 -10.69 -4.24
N LEU A 365 19.79 -9.59 -4.54
CA LEU A 365 20.21 -8.24 -4.22
C LEU A 365 19.74 -7.80 -2.83
N ALA A 366 18.49 -8.11 -2.48
CA ALA A 366 17.89 -7.74 -1.19
C ALA A 366 16.73 -8.65 -0.79
N ALA A 367 16.39 -8.62 0.49
CA ALA A 367 15.15 -9.17 1.04
C ALA A 367 14.54 -8.16 2.02
N TYR A 368 13.27 -7.85 1.85
CA TYR A 368 12.51 -6.95 2.73
C TYR A 368 11.42 -7.74 3.44
N ARG A 369 11.55 -7.89 4.77
CA ARG A 369 10.52 -8.47 5.63
C ARG A 369 9.66 -7.35 6.20
N ILE A 370 8.37 -7.36 5.89
CA ILE A 370 7.44 -6.30 6.25
C ILE A 370 6.29 -6.91 7.05
N PRO A 371 6.43 -7.05 8.38
CA PRO A 371 5.41 -7.66 9.22
C PRO A 371 4.13 -6.81 9.30
N HIS A 372 4.27 -5.50 9.19
CA HIS A 372 3.18 -4.51 9.28
C HIS A 372 2.91 -3.87 7.90
N ALA A 373 2.74 -4.70 6.85
CA ALA A 373 2.55 -4.20 5.49
C ALA A 373 1.21 -3.49 5.31
N GLN A 374 0.13 -4.07 5.87
CA GLN A 374 -1.21 -3.48 5.83
C GLN A 374 -2.02 -3.83 7.08
N PRO A 375 -2.85 -2.90 7.61
CA PRO A 375 -3.90 -3.25 8.57
C PRO A 375 -4.88 -4.27 7.98
N ARG A 376 -5.22 -5.29 8.74
CA ARG A 376 -6.28 -6.23 8.39
C ARG A 376 -7.62 -5.49 8.34
N GLN A 377 -8.41 -5.76 7.33
CA GLN A 377 -9.73 -5.15 7.12
C GLN A 377 -10.79 -6.22 6.83
N ASP A 378 -10.86 -7.22 7.68
CA ASP A 378 -11.88 -8.24 7.63
C ASP A 378 -13.24 -7.66 8.05
N VAL A 379 -14.32 -8.38 7.77
CA VAL A 379 -15.69 -7.93 8.07
C VAL A 379 -15.85 -7.57 9.55
N GLU A 380 -15.25 -8.36 10.44
CA GLU A 380 -15.30 -8.16 11.89
C GLU A 380 -14.49 -6.96 12.37
N ASP A 381 -13.38 -6.63 11.70
CA ASP A 381 -12.48 -5.53 12.08
C ASP A 381 -12.99 -4.17 11.62
N LEU A 382 -13.95 -4.13 10.69
CA LEU A 382 -14.30 -2.93 9.94
C LEU A 382 -15.78 -2.57 10.06
N PRO A 383 -16.27 -2.23 11.27
CA PRO A 383 -17.67 -1.79 11.43
C PRO A 383 -17.96 -0.56 10.56
N THR A 384 -16.99 0.35 10.42
CA THR A 384 -17.02 1.50 9.51
C THR A 384 -15.67 1.69 8.84
N LEU A 385 -15.65 2.16 7.57
CA LEU A 385 -14.41 2.50 6.87
C LEU A 385 -13.74 3.71 7.51
N ALA A 386 -14.50 4.78 7.70
CA ALA A 386 -14.00 6.02 8.30
C ALA A 386 -14.09 5.92 9.83
N ARG A 387 -13.02 5.43 10.47
CA ARG A 387 -12.92 5.32 11.93
C ARG A 387 -12.71 6.70 12.57
N GLU A 388 -13.02 6.78 13.87
CA GLU A 388 -12.83 7.98 14.66
C GLU A 388 -11.35 8.38 14.70
N VAL A 389 -11.11 9.70 14.57
CA VAL A 389 -9.75 10.29 14.55
C VAL A 389 -9.44 11.09 15.82
N ARG A 390 -10.43 11.40 16.63
CA ARG A 390 -10.25 12.11 17.91
C ARG A 390 -10.01 11.10 19.02
N VAL A 391 -8.90 11.26 19.73
CA VAL A 391 -8.55 10.42 20.89
C VAL A 391 -9.10 11.07 22.17
N ASP A 392 -8.81 12.35 22.35
CA ASP A 392 -9.27 13.15 23.49
C ASP A 392 -9.33 14.66 23.15
N GLY A 393 -9.27 15.55 24.15
CA GLY A 393 -9.32 17.01 23.94
C GLY A 393 -8.13 17.60 23.20
N THR A 394 -6.98 16.94 23.24
CA THR A 394 -5.70 17.44 22.69
C THR A 394 -5.01 16.46 21.74
N THR A 395 -5.48 15.21 21.67
CA THR A 395 -4.81 14.11 20.96
C THR A 395 -5.70 13.57 19.84
N TRP A 396 -5.07 13.34 18.69
CA TRP A 396 -5.69 12.83 17.47
C TRP A 396 -4.90 11.69 16.88
N VAL A 397 -5.50 10.92 16.01
CA VAL A 397 -4.85 9.81 15.32
C VAL A 397 -5.24 9.77 13.85
N CYS A 398 -4.28 9.52 12.97
CA CYS A 398 -4.52 9.25 11.56
C CYS A 398 -3.62 8.11 11.06
N GLY A 399 -3.95 7.57 9.91
CA GLY A 399 -3.28 6.45 9.28
C GLY A 399 -4.25 5.67 8.41
N ASP A 400 -3.76 4.75 7.59
CA ASP A 400 -4.59 3.85 6.80
C ASP A 400 -5.44 2.89 7.66
N HIS A 401 -5.03 2.64 8.89
CA HIS A 401 -5.81 1.92 9.90
C HIS A 401 -7.04 2.69 10.41
N ARG A 402 -7.22 3.95 10.00
CA ARG A 402 -8.40 4.80 10.29
C ARG A 402 -9.31 5.01 9.09
N ASP A 403 -8.96 4.42 7.94
CA ASP A 403 -9.69 4.47 6.67
C ASP A 403 -9.44 3.15 5.91
N THR A 404 -9.44 3.12 4.58
CA THR A 404 -9.00 1.94 3.82
C THR A 404 -7.51 1.72 3.96
N SER A 405 -7.05 0.46 4.09
CA SER A 405 -5.63 0.10 4.15
C SER A 405 -4.96 0.26 2.78
N SER A 406 -4.65 1.50 2.44
CA SER A 406 -4.15 1.89 1.12
C SER A 406 -3.54 3.29 1.15
N ILE A 407 -2.82 3.65 0.08
CA ILE A 407 -2.39 5.05 -0.18
C ILE A 407 -3.59 6.01 -0.10
N GLN A 408 -4.73 5.62 -0.71
CA GLN A 408 -5.97 6.40 -0.66
C GLN A 408 -6.41 6.68 0.79
N GLY A 409 -6.49 5.64 1.61
CA GLY A 409 -6.97 5.77 2.98
C GLY A 409 -6.01 6.55 3.88
N ALA A 410 -4.71 6.39 3.71
CA ALA A 410 -3.72 7.19 4.43
C ALA A 410 -3.89 8.69 4.15
N LEU A 411 -4.00 9.08 2.87
CA LEU A 411 -4.19 10.47 2.45
C LEU A 411 -5.53 11.05 2.96
N VAL A 412 -6.61 10.27 2.86
CA VAL A 412 -7.95 10.68 3.34
C VAL A 412 -7.98 10.83 4.85
N SER A 413 -7.40 9.87 5.58
CA SER A 413 -7.34 9.91 7.04
C SER A 413 -6.57 11.13 7.56
N GLY A 414 -5.40 11.42 6.99
CA GLY A 414 -4.61 12.60 7.36
C GLY A 414 -5.38 13.91 7.16
N ARG A 415 -6.04 14.06 5.99
CA ARG A 415 -6.89 15.23 5.71
C ARG A 415 -8.05 15.35 6.68
N ARG A 416 -8.80 14.27 6.93
CA ARG A 416 -9.94 14.25 7.86
C ARG A 416 -9.54 14.66 9.27
N THR A 417 -8.37 14.20 9.73
CA THR A 417 -7.86 14.55 11.05
C THR A 417 -7.53 16.04 11.13
N ALA A 418 -6.87 16.61 10.14
CA ALA A 418 -6.60 18.03 10.08
C ALA A 418 -7.89 18.86 10.04
N GLU A 419 -8.87 18.49 9.21
CA GLU A 419 -10.17 19.16 9.14
C GLU A 419 -10.91 19.10 10.48
N ALA A 420 -10.83 17.98 11.21
CA ALA A 420 -11.42 17.84 12.54
C ALA A 420 -10.74 18.74 13.59
N ILE A 421 -9.41 18.88 13.54
CA ILE A 421 -8.65 19.79 14.40
C ILE A 421 -9.04 21.24 14.14
N LEU A 422 -9.21 21.64 12.87
CA LEU A 422 -9.57 22.99 12.49
C LEU A 422 -11.02 23.36 12.87
N ALA A 423 -11.88 22.37 13.05
CA ALA A 423 -13.28 22.54 13.44
C ALA A 423 -13.50 22.50 14.97
N ALA A 424 -12.49 22.12 15.77
CA ALA A 424 -12.55 21.97 17.21
C ALA A 424 -12.19 23.27 17.94
#